data_eb754d8aadc14a7601a193b8e64af268
#
_entry.id   eb754d8aadc14a7601a193b8e64af268
#
_cell.length_a   1.000
_cell.length_b   1.000
_cell.length_c   1.000
_cell.angle_alpha   90.00
_cell.angle_beta   90.00
_cell.angle_gamma   90.00
#
_symmetry.space_group_name_H-M   'P 1'
#
loop_
_entity.id
_entity.type
_entity.pdbx_description
1 polymer ?
#
loop_
_entity_poly.entity_id
_entity_poly.type
_entity_poly.pdbx_seq_one_letter_code
_entity_poly.pdbx_strand_id
1 'polypeptide(L)'
;MDVHTASVLSASARPAQADGTAVATLVPVLDTAAAVLAKDPAASLGQVAAAAGIGRTTLHKQFPTRLDLLVAVASRSLDIIESVTAAAHDDPEPLRRLVVDLLPFGAHMTLLMQQPEVFADDAVTTRTDAIAAPIAAIVASAGTVRPGVPDWWLVRSLHSLLFTAWDLVRMGWLAPRDAPDLVLSTFTGGVLTS
;
A
#
# COMPACT_ATOMS: atom_id res chain seq x y z
N MET A 1 35.63 47.38 41.94
CA MET A 1 36.45 46.68 40.96
C MET A 1 35.52 45.70 40.30
N ASP A 2 35.26 46.00 39.06
CA ASP A 2 34.16 45.47 38.21
C ASP A 2 34.23 44.00 37.91
N VAL A 3 33.08 43.36 37.95
CA VAL A 3 32.87 42.09 37.29
C VAL A 3 31.64 42.19 36.41
N HIS A 4 31.88 42.20 35.12
CA HIS A 4 30.88 42.23 34.07
C HIS A 4 30.08 40.94 34.03
N THR A 5 28.79 41.08 34.20
CA THR A 5 27.80 39.99 33.99
C THR A 5 27.46 39.92 32.52
N ALA A 6 27.90 38.87 31.83
CA ALA A 6 27.48 38.56 30.47
C ALA A 6 26.20 37.75 30.50
N SER A 7 25.11 38.36 30.04
CA SER A 7 23.81 37.72 29.81
C SER A 7 23.88 36.85 28.59
N VAL A 8 23.73 35.54 28.74
CA VAL A 8 23.59 34.59 27.65
C VAL A 8 22.10 34.44 27.34
N LEU A 9 21.67 35.04 26.24
CA LEU A 9 20.35 34.85 25.66
C LEU A 9 20.23 33.41 25.13
N SER A 10 19.45 32.59 25.82
CA SER A 10 19.04 31.28 25.38
C SER A 10 18.06 31.44 24.22
N ALA A 11 18.52 31.17 23.01
CA ALA A 11 17.66 31.04 21.85
C ALA A 11 16.94 29.69 21.92
N SER A 12 15.70 29.72 22.36
CA SER A 12 14.78 28.59 22.29
C SER A 12 14.48 28.27 20.82
N ALA A 13 15.14 27.24 20.28
CA ALA A 13 14.80 26.69 18.99
C ALA A 13 13.45 25.97 19.11
N ARG A 14 12.41 26.52 18.48
CA ARG A 14 11.15 25.82 18.25
C ARG A 14 11.43 24.59 17.35
N PRO A 15 11.01 23.38 17.72
CA PRO A 15 11.03 22.27 16.79
C PRO A 15 10.05 22.55 15.64
N ALA A 16 10.51 22.31 14.43
CA ALA A 16 9.76 22.51 13.20
C ALA A 16 8.51 21.62 13.16
N GLN A 17 7.34 22.23 13.24
CA GLN A 17 6.03 21.62 13.00
C GLN A 17 5.71 21.49 11.49
N ALA A 18 6.74 21.26 10.66
CA ALA A 18 6.59 21.26 9.21
C ALA A 18 6.19 19.89 8.58
N ASP A 19 6.36 18.77 9.30
CA ASP A 19 6.26 17.45 8.65
C ASP A 19 4.83 16.90 8.55
N GLY A 20 3.97 17.15 9.50
CA GLY A 20 2.61 16.57 9.50
C GLY A 20 1.70 17.08 8.38
N THR A 21 1.81 18.37 8.02
CA THR A 21 0.95 18.98 6.98
C THR A 21 1.42 18.58 5.56
N ALA A 22 2.72 18.43 5.35
CA ALA A 22 3.28 17.99 4.08
C ALA A 22 2.91 16.53 3.78
N VAL A 23 2.99 15.65 4.77
CA VAL A 23 2.58 14.24 4.65
C VAL A 23 1.09 14.12 4.38
N ALA A 24 0.23 14.85 5.10
CA ALA A 24 -1.22 14.85 4.90
C ALA A 24 -1.64 15.31 3.49
N THR A 25 -0.83 16.19 2.84
CA THR A 25 -1.10 16.66 1.47
C THR A 25 -0.63 15.64 0.41
N LEU A 26 0.35 14.78 0.74
CA LEU A 26 0.91 13.80 -0.20
C LEU A 26 0.04 12.56 -0.37
N VAL A 27 -0.67 12.11 0.65
CA VAL A 27 -1.50 10.89 0.60
C VAL A 27 -2.49 10.93 -0.57
N PRO A 28 -3.32 11.97 -0.77
CA PRO A 28 -4.24 12.03 -1.91
C PRO A 28 -3.53 12.01 -3.28
N VAL A 29 -2.32 12.58 -3.36
CA VAL A 29 -1.52 12.56 -4.59
C VAL A 29 -1.03 11.16 -4.90
N LEU A 30 -0.55 10.40 -3.90
CA LEU A 30 -0.11 9.02 -4.06
C LEU A 30 -1.26 8.09 -4.40
N ASP A 31 -2.42 8.26 -3.76
CA ASP A 31 -3.63 7.48 -4.05
C ASP A 31 -4.13 7.74 -5.49
N THR A 32 -4.06 9.01 -5.95
CA THR A 32 -4.36 9.37 -7.35
C THR A 32 -3.32 8.78 -8.31
N ALA A 33 -2.03 8.82 -7.95
CA ALA A 33 -0.97 8.24 -8.75
C ALA A 33 -1.17 6.72 -8.92
N ALA A 34 -1.51 6.00 -7.84
CA ALA A 34 -1.84 4.57 -7.91
C ALA A 34 -2.99 4.31 -8.89
N ALA A 35 -4.07 5.11 -8.83
CA ALA A 35 -5.22 4.96 -9.72
C ALA A 35 -4.90 5.25 -11.19
N VAL A 36 -4.02 6.21 -11.47
CA VAL A 36 -3.54 6.52 -12.83
C VAL A 36 -2.67 5.39 -13.36
N LEU A 37 -1.68 4.95 -12.57
CA LEU A 37 -0.72 3.91 -12.95
C LEU A 37 -1.37 2.53 -13.10
N ALA A 38 -2.42 2.23 -12.35
CA ALA A 38 -3.20 1.00 -12.52
C ALA A 38 -3.94 0.94 -13.87
N LYS A 39 -4.27 2.09 -14.47
CA LYS A 39 -4.92 2.19 -15.79
C LYS A 39 -3.90 2.27 -16.93
N ASP A 40 -2.83 3.01 -16.72
CA ASP A 40 -1.75 3.22 -17.66
C ASP A 40 -0.41 3.10 -16.92
N PRO A 41 0.19 1.89 -16.91
CA PRO A 41 1.48 1.66 -16.24
C PRO A 41 2.62 2.53 -16.77
N ALA A 42 2.49 3.08 -17.98
CA ALA A 42 3.48 3.96 -18.61
C ALA A 42 3.21 5.45 -18.36
N ALA A 43 2.16 5.80 -17.60
CA ALA A 43 1.78 7.19 -17.35
C ALA A 43 2.95 8.04 -16.87
N SER A 44 3.08 9.24 -17.45
CA SER A 44 4.12 10.21 -17.11
C SER A 44 3.81 10.98 -15.84
N LEU A 45 4.84 11.56 -15.20
CA LEU A 45 4.66 12.50 -14.07
C LEU A 45 3.67 13.63 -14.40
N GLY A 46 3.67 14.11 -15.67
CA GLY A 46 2.73 15.15 -16.10
C GLY A 46 1.28 14.71 -16.08
N GLN A 47 1.00 13.46 -16.49
CA GLN A 47 -0.36 12.89 -16.44
C GLN A 47 -0.83 12.68 -15.00
N VAL A 48 0.07 12.20 -14.13
CA VAL A 48 -0.23 12.07 -12.69
C VAL A 48 -0.50 13.43 -12.06
N ALA A 49 0.33 14.45 -12.32
CA ALA A 49 0.12 15.81 -11.81
C ALA A 49 -1.23 16.39 -12.24
N ALA A 50 -1.59 16.22 -13.52
CA ALA A 50 -2.86 16.66 -14.05
C ALA A 50 -4.05 15.95 -13.37
N ALA A 51 -3.96 14.64 -13.19
CA ALA A 51 -5.00 13.87 -12.51
C ALA A 51 -5.15 14.24 -11.02
N ALA A 52 -4.02 14.53 -10.35
CA ALA A 52 -4.00 14.96 -8.94
C ALA A 52 -4.38 16.45 -8.75
N GLY A 53 -4.61 17.20 -9.83
CA GLY A 53 -4.94 18.63 -9.75
C GLY A 53 -3.81 19.53 -9.24
N ILE A 54 -2.54 19.09 -9.37
CA ILE A 54 -1.37 19.83 -8.93
C ILE A 54 -0.48 20.23 -10.12
N GLY A 55 0.32 21.28 -9.92
CA GLY A 55 1.28 21.71 -10.95
C GLY A 55 2.36 20.68 -11.19
N ARG A 56 2.74 20.44 -12.47
CA ARG A 56 3.85 19.56 -12.86
C ARG A 56 5.15 19.87 -12.11
N THR A 57 5.45 21.16 -11.95
CA THR A 57 6.64 21.62 -11.21
C THR A 57 6.58 21.23 -9.73
N THR A 58 5.38 21.25 -9.13
CA THR A 58 5.17 20.84 -7.74
C THR A 58 5.42 19.35 -7.57
N LEU A 59 4.84 18.52 -8.45
CA LEU A 59 5.07 17.07 -8.41
C LEU A 59 6.55 16.75 -8.63
N HIS A 60 7.19 17.40 -9.64
CA HIS A 60 8.60 17.16 -9.96
C HIS A 60 9.58 17.60 -8.86
N LYS A 61 9.22 18.58 -8.03
CA LYS A 61 10.00 18.94 -6.84
C LYS A 61 9.95 17.86 -5.76
N GLN A 62 8.83 17.15 -5.65
CA GLN A 62 8.63 16.08 -4.66
C GLN A 62 9.19 14.76 -5.17
N PHE A 63 9.01 14.48 -6.45
CA PHE A 63 9.45 13.25 -7.12
C PHE A 63 10.26 13.63 -8.37
N PRO A 64 11.58 13.83 -8.23
CA PRO A 64 12.45 14.25 -9.34
C PRO A 64 12.43 13.30 -10.52
N THR A 65 12.31 12.01 -10.26
CA THR A 65 12.22 10.97 -11.29
C THR A 65 10.89 10.20 -11.21
N ARG A 66 10.56 9.48 -12.26
CA ARG A 66 9.44 8.57 -12.27
C ARG A 66 9.59 7.46 -11.20
N LEU A 67 10.80 6.95 -11.02
CA LEU A 67 11.10 5.92 -10.04
C LEU A 67 10.84 6.42 -8.62
N ASP A 68 11.20 7.65 -8.28
CA ASP A 68 10.92 8.24 -6.96
C ASP A 68 9.41 8.25 -6.67
N LEU A 69 8.57 8.59 -7.67
CA LEU A 69 7.12 8.51 -7.52
C LEU A 69 6.66 7.07 -7.34
N LEU A 70 7.16 6.14 -8.14
CA LEU A 70 6.78 4.72 -8.05
C LEU A 70 7.12 4.12 -6.70
N VAL A 71 8.32 4.38 -6.18
CA VAL A 71 8.76 3.95 -4.85
C VAL A 71 7.89 4.56 -3.74
N ALA A 72 7.53 5.83 -3.85
CA ALA A 72 6.64 6.48 -2.89
C ALA A 72 5.22 5.88 -2.92
N VAL A 73 4.68 5.58 -4.11
CA VAL A 73 3.38 4.89 -4.23
C VAL A 73 3.46 3.46 -3.72
N ALA A 74 4.57 2.74 -3.99
CA ALA A 74 4.80 1.40 -3.44
C ALA A 74 4.86 1.42 -1.92
N SER A 75 5.58 2.36 -1.32
CA SER A 75 5.64 2.55 0.14
C SER A 75 4.25 2.82 0.72
N ARG A 76 3.47 3.69 0.08
CA ARG A 76 2.07 3.96 0.49
C ARG A 76 1.20 2.71 0.38
N SER A 77 1.40 1.88 -0.66
CA SER A 77 0.68 0.62 -0.82
C SER A 77 1.01 -0.36 0.31
N LEU A 78 2.28 -0.42 0.72
CA LEU A 78 2.72 -1.23 1.85
C LEU A 78 2.15 -0.71 3.18
N ASP A 79 2.08 0.62 3.41
CA ASP A 79 1.42 1.19 4.59
C ASP A 79 -0.04 0.72 4.71
N ILE A 80 -0.77 0.70 3.59
CA ILE A 80 -2.15 0.22 3.55
C ILE A 80 -2.21 -1.27 3.90
N ILE A 81 -1.40 -2.11 3.24
CA ILE A 81 -1.40 -3.55 3.47
C ILE A 81 -1.04 -3.88 4.92
N GLU A 82 0.00 -3.26 5.46
CA GLU A 82 0.43 -3.43 6.86
C GLU A 82 -0.67 -3.04 7.84
N SER A 83 -1.29 -1.86 7.64
CA SER A 83 -2.37 -1.37 8.50
C SER A 83 -3.59 -2.29 8.46
N VAL A 84 -4.02 -2.72 7.27
CA VAL A 84 -5.17 -3.63 7.10
C VAL A 84 -4.86 -5.00 7.68
N THR A 85 -3.65 -5.53 7.47
CA THR A 85 -3.23 -6.82 8.02
C THR A 85 -3.21 -6.79 9.55
N ALA A 86 -2.69 -5.73 10.15
CA ALA A 86 -2.71 -5.56 11.59
C ALA A 86 -4.13 -5.47 12.17
N ALA A 87 -5.02 -4.71 11.52
CA ALA A 87 -6.41 -4.58 11.94
C ALA A 87 -7.21 -5.90 11.79
N ALA A 88 -6.88 -6.70 10.78
CA ALA A 88 -7.52 -7.99 10.55
C ALA A 88 -7.10 -9.07 11.56
N HIS A 89 -5.89 -8.95 12.13
CA HIS A 89 -5.34 -9.97 13.04
C HIS A 89 -6.21 -10.24 14.26
N ASP A 90 -6.83 -9.20 14.81
CA ASP A 90 -7.66 -9.27 16.02
C ASP A 90 -9.16 -9.46 15.73
N ASP A 91 -9.54 -9.61 14.45
CA ASP A 91 -10.93 -9.80 14.04
C ASP A 91 -11.39 -11.26 14.25
N PRO A 92 -12.66 -11.52 14.59
CA PRO A 92 -13.19 -12.88 14.68
C PRO A 92 -13.11 -13.67 13.37
N GLU A 93 -13.14 -13.00 12.22
CA GLU A 93 -13.03 -13.57 10.88
C GLU A 93 -11.85 -12.91 10.12
N PRO A 94 -10.57 -13.15 10.54
CA PRO A 94 -9.43 -12.35 10.09
C PRO A 94 -9.24 -12.36 8.57
N LEU A 95 -9.40 -13.51 7.91
CA LEU A 95 -9.23 -13.63 6.47
C LEU A 95 -10.32 -12.87 5.72
N ARG A 96 -11.57 -12.93 6.20
CA ARG A 96 -12.67 -12.16 5.61
C ARG A 96 -12.42 -10.66 5.74
N ARG A 97 -12.02 -10.23 6.92
CA ARG A 97 -11.70 -8.83 7.21
C ARG A 97 -10.57 -8.33 6.30
N LEU A 98 -9.49 -9.10 6.17
CA LEU A 98 -8.37 -8.79 5.28
C LEU A 98 -8.84 -8.59 3.83
N VAL A 99 -9.65 -9.52 3.31
CA VAL A 99 -10.17 -9.45 1.94
C VAL A 99 -11.07 -8.24 1.73
N VAL A 100 -12.02 -8.00 2.62
CA VAL A 100 -12.97 -6.88 2.52
C VAL A 100 -12.23 -5.53 2.54
N ASP A 101 -11.27 -5.39 3.44
CA ASP A 101 -10.58 -4.11 3.64
C ASP A 101 -9.50 -3.85 2.58
N LEU A 102 -8.92 -4.87 1.95
CA LEU A 102 -7.96 -4.69 0.85
C LEU A 102 -8.62 -4.45 -0.51
N LEU A 103 -9.81 -4.96 -0.76
CA LEU A 103 -10.49 -4.82 -2.06
C LEU A 103 -10.59 -3.38 -2.58
N PRO A 104 -10.91 -2.36 -1.77
CA PRO A 104 -10.96 -0.98 -2.24
C PRO A 104 -9.62 -0.43 -2.74
N PHE A 105 -8.50 -1.02 -2.31
CA PHE A 105 -7.15 -0.59 -2.62
C PHE A 105 -6.49 -1.35 -3.77
N GLY A 106 -7.27 -1.98 -4.63
CA GLY A 106 -6.75 -2.76 -5.76
C GLY A 106 -5.82 -1.99 -6.70
N ALA A 107 -5.99 -0.67 -6.86
CA ALA A 107 -5.06 0.17 -7.62
C ALA A 107 -3.64 0.16 -7.03
N HIS A 108 -3.51 0.23 -5.69
CA HIS A 108 -2.25 0.15 -4.99
C HIS A 108 -1.60 -1.23 -5.12
N MET A 109 -2.41 -2.29 -5.03
CA MET A 109 -1.93 -3.67 -5.20
C MET A 109 -1.46 -3.93 -6.63
N THR A 110 -2.13 -3.35 -7.63
CA THR A 110 -1.76 -3.44 -9.04
C THR A 110 -0.36 -2.90 -9.29
N LEU A 111 0.01 -1.78 -8.66
CA LEU A 111 1.32 -1.16 -8.83
C LEU A 111 2.45 -2.12 -8.43
N LEU A 112 2.32 -2.80 -7.29
CA LEU A 112 3.34 -3.76 -6.83
C LEU A 112 3.51 -4.96 -7.78
N MET A 113 2.50 -5.27 -8.59
CA MET A 113 2.57 -6.35 -9.59
C MET A 113 3.10 -5.87 -10.95
N GLN A 114 2.75 -4.65 -11.35
CA GLN A 114 3.01 -4.16 -12.71
C GLN A 114 4.26 -3.29 -12.83
N GLN A 115 4.87 -2.87 -11.72
CA GLN A 115 6.04 -2.00 -11.68
C GLN A 115 7.20 -2.69 -10.94
N PRO A 116 7.79 -3.74 -11.51
CA PRO A 116 8.84 -4.52 -10.82
C PRO A 116 10.08 -3.70 -10.47
N GLU A 117 10.29 -2.55 -11.13
CA GLU A 117 11.40 -1.65 -10.83
C GLU A 117 11.38 -1.07 -9.41
N VAL A 118 10.23 -1.05 -8.73
CA VAL A 118 10.15 -0.59 -7.33
C VAL A 118 10.90 -1.51 -6.36
N PHE A 119 11.11 -2.77 -6.73
CA PHE A 119 11.87 -3.73 -5.93
C PHE A 119 13.40 -3.56 -6.06
N ALA A 120 13.86 -2.59 -6.82
CA ALA A 120 15.25 -2.12 -6.74
C ALA A 120 15.50 -1.26 -5.48
N ASP A 121 14.46 -0.80 -4.81
CA ASP A 121 14.53 -0.12 -3.52
C ASP A 121 14.52 -1.17 -2.38
N ASP A 122 15.58 -1.16 -1.57
CA ASP A 122 15.77 -2.15 -0.50
C ASP A 122 14.68 -2.06 0.59
N ALA A 123 14.16 -0.86 0.86
CA ALA A 123 13.11 -0.67 1.85
C ALA A 123 11.78 -1.27 1.37
N VAL A 124 11.43 -1.10 0.09
CA VAL A 124 10.25 -1.72 -0.53
C VAL A 124 10.35 -3.24 -0.48
N THR A 125 11.49 -3.79 -0.86
CA THR A 125 11.73 -5.24 -0.85
C THR A 125 11.64 -5.81 0.56
N THR A 126 12.36 -5.22 1.52
CA THR A 126 12.35 -5.68 2.93
C THR A 126 10.94 -5.66 3.52
N ARG A 127 10.16 -4.61 3.29
CA ARG A 127 8.78 -4.50 3.77
C ARG A 127 7.85 -5.52 3.10
N THR A 128 8.01 -5.72 1.80
CA THR A 128 7.23 -6.73 1.06
C THR A 128 7.46 -8.13 1.60
N ASP A 129 8.70 -8.48 1.91
CA ASP A 129 9.04 -9.78 2.51
C ASP A 129 8.49 -9.91 3.93
N ALA A 130 8.52 -8.83 4.72
CA ALA A 130 8.02 -8.81 6.09
C ALA A 130 6.50 -9.01 6.20
N ILE A 131 5.73 -8.61 5.20
CA ILE A 131 4.26 -8.76 5.16
C ILE A 131 3.82 -10.23 4.96
N ALA A 132 4.67 -11.06 4.38
CA ALA A 132 4.30 -12.43 4.00
C ALA A 132 3.88 -13.28 5.21
N ALA A 133 4.64 -13.28 6.30
CA ALA A 133 4.37 -14.09 7.47
C ALA A 133 3.07 -13.68 8.22
N PRO A 134 2.77 -12.40 8.48
CA PRO A 134 1.48 -11.98 9.03
C PRO A 134 0.27 -12.41 8.19
N ILE A 135 0.33 -12.26 6.88
CA ILE A 135 -0.76 -12.70 5.99
C ILE A 135 -0.90 -14.23 6.02
N ALA A 136 0.20 -14.98 5.98
CA ALA A 136 0.17 -16.43 6.06
C ALA A 136 -0.45 -16.91 7.40
N ALA A 137 -0.18 -16.22 8.50
CA ALA A 137 -0.79 -16.50 9.81
C ALA A 137 -2.31 -16.27 9.78
N ILE A 138 -2.80 -15.19 9.15
CA ILE A 138 -4.23 -14.93 8.97
C ILE A 138 -4.87 -16.04 8.12
N VAL A 139 -4.23 -16.48 7.05
CA VAL A 139 -4.74 -17.59 6.23
C VAL A 139 -4.81 -18.89 7.03
N ALA A 140 -3.77 -19.19 7.81
CA ALA A 140 -3.73 -20.40 8.65
C ALA A 140 -4.79 -20.39 9.76
N SER A 141 -5.24 -19.22 10.23
CA SER A 141 -6.35 -19.12 11.19
C SER A 141 -7.71 -19.50 10.60
N ALA A 142 -7.87 -19.42 9.28
CA ALA A 142 -9.10 -19.78 8.59
C ALA A 142 -9.27 -21.29 8.33
N GLY A 143 -8.21 -22.09 8.51
CA GLY A 143 -8.25 -23.54 8.32
C GLY A 143 -6.86 -24.14 8.10
N THR A 144 -6.79 -25.44 7.89
CA THR A 144 -5.54 -26.14 7.65
C THR A 144 -5.04 -25.91 6.22
N VAL A 145 -3.89 -25.30 6.07
CA VAL A 145 -3.24 -25.11 4.78
C VAL A 145 -2.83 -26.48 4.19
N ARG A 146 -3.10 -26.67 2.90
CA ARG A 146 -2.72 -27.91 2.20
C ARG A 146 -1.21 -28.16 2.27
N PRO A 147 -0.77 -29.40 2.52
CA PRO A 147 0.65 -29.74 2.52
C PRO A 147 1.34 -29.33 1.22
N GLY A 148 2.52 -28.72 1.35
CA GLY A 148 3.32 -28.30 0.20
C GLY A 148 2.97 -26.93 -0.39
N VAL A 149 1.99 -26.21 0.16
CA VAL A 149 1.70 -24.82 -0.21
C VAL A 149 2.61 -23.88 0.62
N PRO A 150 3.58 -23.19 0.01
CA PRO A 150 4.46 -22.30 0.73
C PRO A 150 3.80 -20.95 1.01
N ASP A 151 4.26 -20.23 2.06
CA ASP A 151 3.69 -18.94 2.49
C ASP A 151 3.67 -17.90 1.37
N TRP A 152 4.75 -17.82 0.58
CA TRP A 152 4.80 -16.88 -0.54
C TRP A 152 3.73 -17.16 -1.62
N TRP A 153 3.32 -18.43 -1.77
CA TRP A 153 2.21 -18.78 -2.68
C TRP A 153 0.87 -18.31 -2.13
N LEU A 154 0.63 -18.44 -0.82
CA LEU A 154 -0.58 -17.94 -0.17
C LEU A 154 -0.75 -16.44 -0.41
N VAL A 155 0.30 -15.67 -0.14
CA VAL A 155 0.29 -14.21 -0.31
C VAL A 155 0.06 -13.83 -1.77
N ARG A 156 0.81 -14.44 -2.70
CA ARG A 156 0.73 -14.12 -4.13
C ARG A 156 -0.61 -14.50 -4.75
N SER A 157 -1.16 -15.67 -4.40
CA SER A 157 -2.45 -16.10 -4.92
C SER A 157 -3.60 -15.27 -4.37
N LEU A 158 -3.59 -14.93 -3.08
CA LEU A 158 -4.56 -14.01 -2.50
C LEU A 158 -4.50 -12.64 -3.18
N HIS A 159 -3.31 -12.09 -3.36
CA HIS A 159 -3.10 -10.82 -4.05
C HIS A 159 -3.66 -10.86 -5.49
N SER A 160 -3.38 -11.93 -6.23
CA SER A 160 -3.88 -12.08 -7.61
C SER A 160 -5.40 -12.15 -7.69
N LEU A 161 -6.05 -12.82 -6.74
CA LEU A 161 -7.50 -12.88 -6.66
C LEU A 161 -8.12 -11.53 -6.27
N LEU A 162 -7.53 -10.82 -5.32
CA LEU A 162 -7.93 -9.46 -4.95
C LEU A 162 -7.83 -8.50 -6.15
N PHE A 163 -6.72 -8.55 -6.89
CA PHE A 163 -6.55 -7.76 -8.10
C PHE A 163 -7.62 -8.08 -9.13
N THR A 164 -7.84 -9.37 -9.41
CA THR A 164 -8.85 -9.81 -10.40
C THR A 164 -10.24 -9.33 -10.00
N ALA A 165 -10.63 -9.49 -8.73
CA ALA A 165 -11.93 -9.07 -8.24
C ALA A 165 -12.09 -7.54 -8.31
N TRP A 166 -11.08 -6.77 -7.90
CA TRP A 166 -11.08 -5.31 -8.01
C TRP A 166 -11.23 -4.84 -9.46
N ASP A 167 -10.49 -5.43 -10.40
CA ASP A 167 -10.54 -5.06 -11.81
C ASP A 167 -11.91 -5.36 -12.43
N LEU A 168 -12.49 -6.53 -12.12
CA LEU A 168 -13.83 -6.89 -12.56
C LEU A 168 -14.92 -5.99 -11.97
N VAL A 169 -14.78 -5.58 -10.71
CA VAL A 169 -15.67 -4.58 -10.09
C VAL A 169 -15.54 -3.23 -10.81
N ARG A 170 -14.33 -2.78 -11.08
CA ARG A 170 -14.05 -1.54 -11.82
C ARG A 170 -14.62 -1.54 -13.24
N MET A 171 -14.60 -2.72 -13.90
CA MET A 171 -15.20 -2.91 -15.23
C MET A 171 -16.73 -3.04 -15.21
N GLY A 172 -17.35 -3.17 -14.04
CA GLY A 172 -18.78 -3.39 -13.90
C GLY A 172 -19.24 -4.83 -14.18
N TRP A 173 -18.30 -5.79 -14.25
CA TRP A 173 -18.60 -7.20 -14.49
C TRP A 173 -18.87 -7.99 -13.22
N LEU A 174 -18.43 -7.46 -12.08
CA LEU A 174 -18.66 -8.03 -10.74
C LEU A 174 -19.28 -6.98 -9.83
N ALA A 175 -20.34 -7.35 -9.11
CA ALA A 175 -20.92 -6.44 -8.14
C ALA A 175 -19.97 -6.32 -6.91
N PRO A 176 -19.73 -5.11 -6.39
CA PRO A 176 -18.81 -4.92 -5.25
C PRO A 176 -19.15 -5.78 -4.03
N ARG A 177 -20.43 -6.00 -3.77
CA ARG A 177 -20.91 -6.80 -2.64
C ARG A 177 -20.58 -8.30 -2.76
N ASP A 178 -20.44 -8.81 -3.99
CA ASP A 178 -20.24 -10.24 -4.26
C ASP A 178 -18.72 -10.58 -4.35
N ALA A 179 -17.88 -9.56 -4.54
CA ALA A 179 -16.44 -9.71 -4.73
C ALA A 179 -15.72 -10.39 -3.55
N PRO A 180 -15.98 -10.04 -2.26
CA PRO A 180 -15.32 -10.69 -1.14
C PRO A 180 -15.62 -12.19 -1.05
N ASP A 181 -16.88 -12.59 -1.24
CA ASP A 181 -17.28 -13.99 -1.12
C ASP A 181 -16.70 -14.83 -2.27
N LEU A 182 -16.60 -14.26 -3.48
CA LEU A 182 -15.96 -14.92 -4.60
C LEU A 182 -14.46 -15.13 -4.38
N VAL A 183 -13.77 -14.10 -3.88
CA VAL A 183 -12.33 -14.19 -3.53
C VAL A 183 -12.12 -15.26 -2.45
N LEU A 184 -12.89 -15.19 -1.36
CA LEU A 184 -12.77 -16.13 -0.23
C LEU A 184 -13.02 -17.57 -0.65
N SER A 185 -14.13 -17.86 -1.33
CA SER A 185 -14.47 -19.23 -1.75
C SER A 185 -13.44 -19.81 -2.71
N THR A 186 -12.97 -19.02 -3.67
CA THR A 186 -11.95 -19.43 -4.63
C THR A 186 -10.60 -19.69 -3.93
N PHE A 187 -10.19 -18.77 -3.06
CA PHE A 187 -8.92 -18.87 -2.36
C PHE A 187 -8.91 -20.05 -1.38
N THR A 188 -9.88 -20.12 -0.46
CA THR A 188 -9.91 -21.18 0.56
C THR A 188 -10.11 -22.55 -0.07
N GLY A 189 -10.94 -22.68 -1.09
CA GLY A 189 -11.12 -23.93 -1.85
C GLY A 189 -9.85 -24.41 -2.55
N GLY A 190 -8.93 -23.49 -2.89
CA GLY A 190 -7.64 -23.83 -3.51
C GLY A 190 -6.53 -24.16 -2.53
N VAL A 191 -6.46 -23.48 -1.38
CA VAL A 191 -5.30 -23.54 -0.47
C VAL A 191 -5.56 -24.25 0.85
N LEU A 192 -6.81 -24.39 1.29
CA LEU A 192 -7.16 -25.09 2.53
C LEU A 192 -7.60 -26.53 2.24
N THR A 193 -7.41 -27.42 3.23
CA THR A 193 -8.02 -28.75 3.22
C THR A 193 -9.46 -28.68 3.69
N SER A 194 -10.32 -29.48 3.07
CA SER A 194 -11.69 -29.70 3.51
C SER A 194 -11.72 -30.40 4.86
#